data_ac659365a051ef7745176646a4d6da64
#
_entry.id   ac659365a051ef7745176646a4d6da64
#
_cell.length_a   1.000
_cell.length_b   1.000
_cell.length_c   1.000
_cell.angle_alpha   90.00
_cell.angle_beta   90.00
_cell.angle_gamma   90.00
#
_symmetry.space_group_name_H-M   'P 1'
#
loop_
_entity.id
_entity.type
_entity.pdbx_description
1 polymer ?
#
loop_
_entity_poly.entity_id
_entity_poly.type
_entity_poly.pdbx_seq_one_letter_code
_entity_poly.pdbx_strand_id
1 'polypeptide(L)'
;MIDSILAGRDAFAVMPTGAGKSVCYQIPAVILPGITLVVSPLISLMQDQVKALNEAGVPAAFINSSLSEKDYNETIRRARQGIYKIIYIAPERLVTEGFLALAKSVPISMVTVDEAHCISQWGQDFRPSYMKIVEFVKTLEKRPIISAFTATATETVREDIICTLGLQNPFTLSLIHISEPTRRVVIS
;
A
#
# COMPACT_ATOMS: atom_id res chain seq x y z
N MET A 1 6.78 10.91 8.38
CA MET A 1 6.22 9.66 7.82
C MET A 1 7.30 8.63 7.50
N ILE A 2 8.27 8.91 6.64
CA ILE A 2 9.36 7.98 6.30
C ILE A 2 10.04 7.47 7.58
N ASP A 3 10.49 8.37 8.45
CA ASP A 3 11.14 8.00 9.71
C ASP A 3 10.24 7.16 10.62
N SER A 4 8.93 7.41 10.62
CA SER A 4 7.97 6.61 11.41
C SER A 4 7.87 5.17 10.88
N ILE A 5 7.83 4.99 9.57
CA ILE A 5 7.84 3.66 8.94
C ILE A 5 9.17 2.95 9.22
N LEU A 6 10.30 3.65 9.08
CA LEU A 6 11.63 3.08 9.38
C LEU A 6 11.80 2.71 10.85
N ALA A 7 11.11 3.40 11.74
CA ALA A 7 11.02 3.05 13.18
C ALA A 7 10.07 1.87 13.47
N GLY A 8 9.50 1.22 12.45
CA GLY A 8 8.61 0.06 12.59
C GLY A 8 7.15 0.41 12.92
N ARG A 9 6.74 1.67 12.78
CA ARG A 9 5.36 2.11 13.04
C ARG A 9 4.51 2.03 11.78
N ASP A 10 3.26 1.64 11.97
CA ASP A 10 2.24 1.77 10.91
C ASP A 10 2.05 3.26 10.54
N ALA A 11 1.55 3.50 9.34
CA ALA A 11 1.33 4.85 8.83
C ALA A 11 0.02 4.98 8.08
N PHE A 12 -0.64 6.12 8.22
CA PHE A 12 -1.80 6.49 7.42
C PHE A 12 -1.62 7.91 6.88
N ALA A 13 -1.84 8.11 5.59
CA ALA A 13 -1.73 9.42 4.99
C ALA A 13 -2.88 9.75 4.04
N VAL A 14 -3.41 10.96 4.21
CA VAL A 14 -4.29 11.60 3.24
C VAL A 14 -3.48 12.69 2.53
N MET A 15 -3.13 12.42 1.26
CA MET A 15 -2.27 13.29 0.46
C MET A 15 -2.84 13.41 -0.95
N PRO A 16 -3.02 14.62 -1.49
CA PRO A 16 -3.53 14.80 -2.85
C PRO A 16 -2.62 14.13 -3.89
N THR A 17 -3.18 13.89 -5.07
CA THR A 17 -2.41 13.38 -6.21
C THR A 17 -1.27 14.33 -6.53
N GLY A 18 -0.08 13.81 -6.81
CA GLY A 18 1.11 14.63 -7.07
C GLY A 18 1.87 15.10 -5.82
N ALA A 19 1.35 14.90 -4.60
CA ALA A 19 2.02 15.31 -3.36
C ALA A 19 3.15 14.36 -2.91
N GLY A 20 3.59 13.43 -3.74
CA GLY A 20 4.70 12.54 -3.42
C GLY A 20 4.33 11.30 -2.60
N LYS A 21 3.07 10.84 -2.61
CA LYS A 21 2.64 9.61 -1.91
C LYS A 21 3.59 8.44 -2.15
N SER A 22 3.94 8.18 -3.43
CA SER A 22 4.79 7.05 -3.81
C SER A 22 6.16 7.09 -3.13
N VAL A 23 6.77 8.26 -3.06
CA VAL A 23 8.09 8.45 -2.43
C VAL A 23 8.03 8.10 -0.94
N CYS A 24 6.91 8.39 -0.25
CA CYS A 24 6.74 8.13 1.18
C CYS A 24 6.84 6.65 1.55
N TYR A 25 6.49 5.73 0.65
CA TYR A 25 6.64 4.29 0.88
C TYR A 25 7.79 3.66 0.09
N GLN A 26 8.17 4.22 -1.05
CA GLN A 26 9.28 3.68 -1.86
C GLN A 26 10.62 3.84 -1.16
N ILE A 27 10.88 4.99 -0.51
CA ILE A 27 12.13 5.19 0.24
C ILE A 27 12.27 4.17 1.38
N PRO A 28 11.29 3.99 2.29
CA PRO A 28 11.37 2.93 3.29
C PRO A 28 11.51 1.54 2.69
N ALA A 29 10.83 1.25 1.58
CA ALA A 29 10.89 -0.05 0.91
C ALA A 29 12.30 -0.41 0.44
N VAL A 30 13.09 0.56 0.00
CA VAL A 30 14.48 0.33 -0.41
C VAL A 30 15.39 0.06 0.80
N ILE A 31 15.14 0.73 1.92
CA ILE A 31 15.96 0.66 3.13
C ILE A 31 15.62 -0.57 3.98
N LEU A 32 14.33 -0.91 4.12
CA LEU A 32 13.88 -2.04 4.94
C LEU A 32 14.42 -3.37 4.38
N PRO A 33 14.70 -4.35 5.26
CA PRO A 33 15.06 -5.69 4.83
C PRO A 33 13.87 -6.40 4.19
N GLY A 34 14.13 -7.34 3.24
CA GLY A 34 13.08 -8.12 2.60
C GLY A 34 12.30 -7.36 1.54
N ILE A 35 11.05 -7.77 1.32
CA ILE A 35 10.17 -7.28 0.25
C ILE A 35 9.11 -6.35 0.83
N THR A 36 8.85 -5.26 0.14
CA THR A 36 7.65 -4.43 0.34
C THR A 36 6.61 -4.76 -0.72
N LEU A 37 5.39 -5.06 -0.27
CA LEU A 37 4.24 -5.23 -1.15
C LEU A 37 3.48 -3.90 -1.24
N VAL A 38 3.17 -3.47 -2.46
CA VAL A 38 2.31 -2.31 -2.70
C VAL A 38 1.03 -2.78 -3.36
N VAL A 39 -0.06 -2.76 -2.59
CA VAL A 39 -1.38 -3.14 -3.10
C VAL A 39 -2.03 -1.94 -3.76
N SER A 40 -2.32 -2.05 -5.05
CA SER A 40 -2.94 -0.98 -5.84
C SER A 40 -4.04 -1.54 -6.74
N PRO A 41 -5.11 -0.78 -7.02
CA PRO A 41 -6.22 -1.23 -7.85
C PRO A 41 -5.99 -0.96 -9.36
N LEU A 42 -4.96 -0.19 -9.70
CA LEU A 42 -4.76 0.35 -11.04
C LEU A 42 -3.58 -0.30 -11.74
N ILE A 43 -3.87 -1.19 -12.70
CA ILE A 43 -2.86 -1.97 -13.44
C ILE A 43 -1.87 -1.07 -14.19
N SER A 44 -2.36 -0.05 -14.89
CA SER A 44 -1.51 0.89 -15.64
C SER A 44 -0.53 1.62 -14.71
N LEU A 45 -1.02 2.08 -13.56
CA LEU A 45 -0.17 2.77 -12.58
C LEU A 45 0.92 1.83 -12.04
N MET A 46 0.60 0.56 -11.78
CA MET A 46 1.60 -0.42 -11.34
C MET A 46 2.73 -0.56 -12.35
N GLN A 47 2.39 -0.66 -13.65
CA GLN A 47 3.37 -0.82 -14.74
C GLN A 47 4.29 0.41 -14.83
N ASP A 48 3.71 1.61 -14.80
CA ASP A 48 4.48 2.87 -14.85
C ASP A 48 5.41 3.01 -13.64
N GLN A 49 4.93 2.71 -12.43
CA GLN A 49 5.74 2.76 -11.21
C GLN A 49 6.89 1.75 -11.24
N VAL A 50 6.63 0.52 -11.66
CA VAL A 50 7.66 -0.53 -11.76
C VAL A 50 8.70 -0.16 -12.80
N LYS A 51 8.29 0.39 -13.96
CA LYS A 51 9.21 0.86 -14.99
C LYS A 51 10.12 1.96 -14.44
N ALA A 52 9.56 2.99 -13.82
CA ALA A 52 10.32 4.10 -13.24
C ALA A 52 11.30 3.65 -12.16
N LEU A 53 10.89 2.72 -11.28
CA LEU A 53 11.75 2.16 -10.24
C LEU A 53 12.94 1.39 -10.84
N ASN A 54 12.70 0.53 -11.83
CA ASN A 54 13.75 -0.24 -12.48
C ASN A 54 14.72 0.68 -13.24
N GLU A 55 14.25 1.73 -13.90
CA GLU A 55 15.08 2.76 -14.52
C GLU A 55 15.94 3.52 -13.51
N ALA A 56 15.41 3.71 -12.29
CA ALA A 56 16.17 4.30 -11.17
C ALA A 56 17.10 3.30 -10.45
N GLY A 57 17.21 2.05 -10.94
CA GLY A 57 18.07 1.03 -10.34
C GLY A 57 17.48 0.33 -9.12
N VAL A 58 16.19 0.51 -8.83
CA VAL A 58 15.47 -0.17 -7.75
C VAL A 58 14.73 -1.38 -8.31
N PRO A 59 15.16 -2.62 -8.02
CA PRO A 59 14.50 -3.80 -8.56
C PRO A 59 13.05 -3.92 -8.09
N ALA A 60 12.12 -3.82 -9.03
CA ALA A 60 10.69 -3.90 -8.77
C ALA A 60 9.98 -4.80 -9.79
N ALA A 61 8.84 -5.36 -9.39
CA ALA A 61 7.97 -6.15 -10.25
C ALA A 61 6.49 -5.83 -9.96
N PHE A 62 5.60 -6.28 -10.86
CA PHE A 62 4.17 -6.25 -10.59
C PHE A 62 3.53 -7.63 -10.77
N ILE A 63 2.44 -7.88 -10.06
CA ILE A 63 1.64 -9.11 -10.14
C ILE A 63 0.16 -8.72 -10.23
N ASN A 64 -0.42 -8.88 -11.39
CA ASN A 64 -1.82 -8.59 -11.67
C ASN A 64 -2.41 -9.59 -12.68
N SER A 65 -3.64 -9.36 -13.13
CA SER A 65 -4.33 -10.26 -14.06
C SER A 65 -3.81 -10.21 -15.50
N SER A 66 -2.99 -9.21 -15.86
CA SER A 66 -2.44 -9.07 -17.22
C SER A 66 -1.18 -9.92 -17.46
N LEU A 67 -0.56 -10.47 -16.40
CA LEU A 67 0.61 -11.33 -16.56
C LEU A 67 0.24 -12.68 -17.17
N SER A 68 1.05 -13.13 -18.13
CA SER A 68 0.99 -14.51 -18.57
C SER A 68 1.43 -15.45 -17.42
N GLU A 69 1.02 -16.72 -17.50
CA GLU A 69 1.43 -17.73 -16.50
C GLU A 69 2.95 -17.87 -16.45
N LYS A 70 3.62 -17.79 -17.59
CA LYS A 70 5.09 -17.84 -17.68
C LYS A 70 5.72 -16.66 -16.94
N ASP A 71 5.25 -15.44 -17.17
CA ASP A 71 5.81 -14.24 -16.55
C ASP A 71 5.52 -14.21 -15.06
N TYR A 72 4.31 -14.67 -14.64
CA TYR A 72 3.97 -14.83 -13.24
C TYR A 72 4.95 -15.79 -12.54
N ASN A 73 5.15 -16.99 -13.10
CA ASN A 73 6.05 -17.99 -12.51
C ASN A 73 7.50 -17.50 -12.44
N GLU A 74 7.96 -16.77 -13.45
CA GLU A 74 9.29 -16.16 -13.44
C GLU A 74 9.40 -15.07 -12.38
N THR A 75 8.36 -14.24 -12.23
CA THR A 75 8.32 -13.20 -11.18
C THR A 75 8.37 -13.83 -9.79
N ILE A 76 7.57 -14.88 -9.54
CA ILE A 76 7.60 -15.61 -8.26
C ILE A 76 8.98 -16.23 -8.00
N ARG A 77 9.60 -16.85 -9.01
CA ARG A 77 10.95 -17.43 -8.89
C ARG A 77 11.99 -16.39 -8.50
N ARG A 78 11.99 -15.23 -9.16
CA ARG A 78 12.93 -14.13 -8.90
C ARG A 78 12.67 -13.49 -7.53
N ALA A 79 11.40 -13.38 -7.12
CA ALA A 79 11.02 -12.89 -5.78
C ALA A 79 11.59 -13.80 -4.68
N ARG A 80 11.53 -15.14 -4.85
CA ARG A 80 12.14 -16.11 -3.91
C ARG A 80 13.66 -15.96 -3.81
N GLN A 81 14.30 -15.50 -4.86
CA GLN A 81 15.75 -15.24 -4.89
C GLN A 81 16.13 -13.90 -4.24
N GLY A 82 15.15 -13.14 -3.73
CA GLY A 82 15.37 -11.84 -3.10
C GLY A 82 15.78 -10.72 -4.07
N ILE A 83 15.48 -10.88 -5.38
CA ILE A 83 15.88 -9.90 -6.39
C ILE A 83 15.09 -8.60 -6.24
N TYR A 84 13.78 -8.69 -5.89
CA TYR A 84 12.93 -7.52 -5.83
C TYR A 84 12.89 -6.88 -4.44
N LYS A 85 12.95 -5.56 -4.42
CA LYS A 85 12.69 -4.74 -3.22
C LYS A 85 11.22 -4.38 -3.08
N ILE A 86 10.54 -4.15 -4.20
CA ILE A 86 9.15 -3.71 -4.24
C ILE A 86 8.40 -4.60 -5.22
N ILE A 87 7.25 -5.12 -4.79
CA ILE A 87 6.30 -5.82 -5.65
C ILE A 87 4.94 -5.14 -5.57
N TYR A 88 4.51 -4.56 -6.69
CA TYR A 88 3.14 -4.07 -6.85
C TYR A 88 2.21 -5.25 -7.11
N ILE A 89 1.09 -5.31 -6.40
CA ILE A 89 0.19 -6.46 -6.50
C ILE A 89 -1.28 -6.03 -6.51
N ALA A 90 -2.05 -6.64 -7.39
CA ALA A 90 -3.50 -6.49 -7.38
C ALA A 90 -4.10 -7.24 -6.18
N PRO A 91 -5.12 -6.67 -5.49
CA PRO A 91 -5.67 -7.24 -4.25
C PRO A 91 -6.10 -8.71 -4.39
N GLU A 92 -6.69 -9.07 -5.53
CA GLU A 92 -7.18 -10.42 -5.81
C GLU A 92 -6.05 -11.46 -5.93
N ARG A 93 -4.82 -11.04 -6.18
CA ARG A 93 -3.66 -11.92 -6.29
C ARG A 93 -3.05 -12.30 -4.94
N LEU A 94 -3.31 -11.53 -3.88
CA LEU A 94 -2.75 -11.75 -2.55
C LEU A 94 -3.09 -13.11 -1.94
N VAL A 95 -4.30 -13.62 -2.22
CA VAL A 95 -4.81 -14.88 -1.65
C VAL A 95 -4.71 -16.07 -2.62
N THR A 96 -4.01 -15.91 -3.74
CA THR A 96 -3.74 -17.04 -4.64
C THR A 96 -2.72 -17.98 -4.02
N GLU A 97 -2.88 -19.28 -4.24
CA GLU A 97 -2.03 -20.32 -3.65
C GLU A 97 -0.54 -20.08 -3.92
N GLY A 98 -0.19 -19.75 -5.17
CA GLY A 98 1.20 -19.50 -5.55
C GLY A 98 1.80 -18.27 -4.85
N PHE A 99 0.99 -17.21 -4.63
CA PHE A 99 1.47 -16.03 -3.91
C PHE A 99 1.57 -16.25 -2.40
N LEU A 100 0.61 -16.96 -1.81
CA LEU A 100 0.68 -17.37 -0.39
C LEU A 100 1.91 -18.24 -0.12
N ALA A 101 2.26 -19.14 -1.03
CA ALA A 101 3.47 -19.95 -0.93
C ALA A 101 4.74 -19.11 -1.02
N LEU A 102 4.76 -18.06 -1.86
CA LEU A 102 5.85 -17.09 -1.89
C LEU A 102 5.95 -16.33 -0.55
N ALA A 103 4.82 -15.79 -0.07
CA ALA A 103 4.78 -14.97 1.13
C ALA A 103 5.28 -15.69 2.39
N LYS A 104 5.13 -17.02 2.43
CA LYS A 104 5.70 -17.88 3.51
C LYS A 104 7.19 -18.14 3.36
N SER A 105 7.76 -17.94 2.16
CA SER A 105 9.16 -18.29 1.86
C SER A 105 10.11 -17.10 1.88
N VAL A 106 9.58 -15.88 1.92
CA VAL A 106 10.38 -14.63 1.90
C VAL A 106 9.92 -13.67 3.00
N PRO A 107 10.84 -12.87 3.57
CA PRO A 107 10.46 -11.87 4.55
C PRO A 107 9.70 -10.71 3.88
N ILE A 108 8.48 -10.44 4.34
CA ILE A 108 7.69 -9.27 3.95
C ILE A 108 7.80 -8.24 5.08
N SER A 109 8.46 -7.14 4.82
CA SER A 109 8.73 -6.10 5.82
C SER A 109 7.61 -5.08 5.91
N MET A 110 6.98 -4.76 4.79
CA MET A 110 5.92 -3.77 4.74
C MET A 110 4.86 -4.15 3.72
N VAL A 111 3.60 -3.86 4.05
CA VAL A 111 2.47 -3.87 3.13
C VAL A 111 1.92 -2.45 3.03
N THR A 112 2.05 -1.86 1.86
CA THR A 112 1.50 -0.55 1.53
C THR A 112 0.18 -0.72 0.81
N VAL A 113 -0.85 -0.02 1.28
CA VAL A 113 -2.18 0.02 0.65
C VAL A 113 -2.33 1.37 -0.04
N ASP A 114 -2.19 1.37 -1.36
CA ASP A 114 -2.48 2.54 -2.19
C ASP A 114 -3.98 2.62 -2.46
N GLU A 115 -4.49 3.84 -2.66
CA GLU A 115 -5.93 4.12 -2.76
C GLU A 115 -6.74 3.46 -1.62
N ALA A 116 -6.26 3.61 -0.38
CA ALA A 116 -6.79 2.92 0.79
C ALA A 116 -8.29 3.20 1.05
N HIS A 117 -8.86 4.28 0.49
CA HIS A 117 -10.30 4.54 0.55
C HIS A 117 -11.14 3.39 -0.06
N CYS A 118 -10.54 2.60 -0.97
CA CYS A 118 -11.21 1.44 -1.55
C CYS A 118 -11.55 0.32 -0.56
N ILE A 119 -10.98 0.30 0.65
CA ILE A 119 -11.31 -0.69 1.67
C ILE A 119 -12.53 -0.30 2.50
N SER A 120 -12.87 0.99 2.52
CA SER A 120 -13.97 1.51 3.34
C SER A 120 -15.32 1.38 2.65
N GLN A 121 -16.28 0.78 3.34
CA GLN A 121 -17.68 0.72 2.88
C GLN A 121 -18.35 2.10 2.84
N TRP A 122 -17.80 3.06 3.54
CA TRP A 122 -18.26 4.45 3.57
C TRP A 122 -17.56 5.31 2.50
N GLY A 123 -16.60 4.74 1.79
CA GLY A 123 -15.91 5.39 0.67
C GLY A 123 -16.74 5.35 -0.62
N GLN A 124 -16.47 6.30 -1.52
CA GLN A 124 -17.18 6.37 -2.82
C GLN A 124 -16.79 5.26 -3.80
N ASP A 125 -15.62 4.62 -3.60
CA ASP A 125 -15.06 3.58 -4.49
C ASP A 125 -14.72 2.32 -3.67
N PHE A 126 -15.68 1.81 -2.90
CA PHE A 126 -15.50 0.57 -2.16
C PHE A 126 -15.26 -0.62 -3.09
N ARG A 127 -14.20 -1.38 -2.83
CA ARG A 127 -13.82 -2.57 -3.58
C ARG A 127 -13.72 -3.78 -2.67
N PRO A 128 -14.65 -4.76 -2.78
CA PRO A 128 -14.61 -5.97 -1.96
C PRO A 128 -13.27 -6.73 -2.02
N SER A 129 -12.55 -6.64 -3.16
CA SER A 129 -11.22 -7.26 -3.30
C SER A 129 -10.18 -6.72 -2.31
N TYR A 130 -10.33 -5.50 -1.80
CA TYR A 130 -9.44 -4.91 -0.79
C TYR A 130 -9.52 -5.63 0.56
N MET A 131 -10.63 -6.31 0.87
CA MET A 131 -10.75 -7.14 2.08
C MET A 131 -9.74 -8.30 2.09
N LYS A 132 -9.28 -8.74 0.91
CA LYS A 132 -8.23 -9.75 0.77
C LYS A 132 -6.89 -9.32 1.35
N ILE A 133 -6.65 -8.00 1.50
CA ILE A 133 -5.46 -7.48 2.17
C ILE A 133 -5.46 -7.91 3.64
N VAL A 134 -6.60 -7.77 4.30
CA VAL A 134 -6.77 -8.14 5.71
C VAL A 134 -6.62 -9.64 5.89
N GLU A 135 -7.23 -10.45 5.01
CA GLU A 135 -7.10 -11.90 4.99
C GLU A 135 -5.62 -12.30 4.82
N PHE A 136 -4.94 -11.71 3.84
CA PHE A 136 -3.54 -11.97 3.56
C PHE A 136 -2.63 -11.65 4.75
N VAL A 137 -2.74 -10.46 5.34
CA VAL A 137 -1.90 -10.05 6.48
C VAL A 137 -2.03 -11.03 7.65
N LYS A 138 -3.22 -11.59 7.88
CA LYS A 138 -3.46 -12.59 8.93
C LYS A 138 -2.78 -13.93 8.66
N THR A 139 -2.42 -14.24 7.41
CA THR A 139 -1.72 -15.50 7.06
C THR A 139 -0.20 -15.43 7.28
N LEU A 140 0.34 -14.23 7.49
CA LEU A 140 1.79 -14.04 7.67
C LEU A 140 2.21 -14.38 9.10
N GLU A 141 3.29 -15.15 9.25
CA GLU A 141 3.85 -15.53 10.55
C GLU A 141 4.29 -14.29 11.36
N LYS A 142 4.85 -13.31 10.69
CA LYS A 142 5.24 -12.02 11.30
C LYS A 142 4.44 -10.90 10.66
N ARG A 143 3.74 -10.13 11.48
CA ARG A 143 3.01 -8.97 11.01
C ARG A 143 3.98 -7.94 10.40
N PRO A 144 3.79 -7.53 9.14
CA PRO A 144 4.58 -6.47 8.52
C PRO A 144 4.15 -5.09 9.04
N ILE A 145 4.93 -4.08 8.77
CA ILE A 145 4.49 -2.69 8.87
C ILE A 145 3.38 -2.46 7.85
N ILE A 146 2.29 -1.84 8.25
CA ILE A 146 1.20 -1.50 7.33
C ILE A 146 1.19 0.01 7.13
N SER A 147 1.24 0.43 5.88
CA SER A 147 1.10 1.82 5.49
C SER A 147 -0.06 1.99 4.51
N ALA A 148 -0.91 2.98 4.75
CA ALA A 148 -2.10 3.22 3.94
C ALA A 148 -2.11 4.67 3.42
N PHE A 149 -2.36 4.81 2.13
CA PHE A 149 -2.34 6.09 1.43
C PHE A 149 -3.62 6.28 0.63
N THR A 150 -4.17 7.47 0.68
CA THR A 150 -5.31 7.87 -0.15
C THR A 150 -5.23 9.35 -0.52
N ALA A 151 -5.87 9.72 -1.62
CA ALA A 151 -5.98 11.12 -2.01
C ALA A 151 -7.04 11.87 -1.19
N THR A 152 -8.10 11.19 -0.82
CA THR A 152 -9.27 11.76 -0.12
C THR A 152 -9.78 10.80 0.94
N ALA A 153 -10.13 11.32 2.10
CA ALA A 153 -10.88 10.58 3.13
C ALA A 153 -11.57 11.56 4.08
N THR A 154 -12.86 11.35 4.33
CA THR A 154 -13.55 11.97 5.45
C THR A 154 -13.07 11.36 6.77
N GLU A 155 -13.42 11.96 7.89
CA GLU A 155 -13.05 11.40 9.22
C GLU A 155 -13.59 9.96 9.38
N THR A 156 -14.85 9.73 9.03
CA THR A 156 -15.46 8.39 9.07
C THR A 156 -14.72 7.37 8.21
N VAL A 157 -14.35 7.74 6.98
CA VAL A 157 -13.58 6.87 6.06
C VAL A 157 -12.20 6.59 6.63
N ARG A 158 -11.55 7.58 7.22
CA ARG A 158 -10.24 7.44 7.86
C ARG A 158 -10.27 6.44 9.00
N GLU A 159 -11.23 6.60 9.92
CA GLU A 159 -11.41 5.70 11.07
C GLU A 159 -11.70 4.27 10.61
N ASP A 160 -12.56 4.11 9.61
CA ASP A 160 -12.89 2.81 9.04
C ASP A 160 -11.66 2.13 8.40
N ILE A 161 -10.84 2.87 7.64
CA ILE A 161 -9.59 2.35 7.07
C ILE A 161 -8.64 1.86 8.18
N ILE A 162 -8.42 2.69 9.21
CA ILE A 162 -7.52 2.37 10.33
C ILE A 162 -8.00 1.11 11.04
N CYS A 163 -9.29 1.02 11.33
CA CYS A 163 -9.90 -0.11 12.01
C CYS A 163 -9.85 -1.38 11.14
N THR A 164 -10.27 -1.30 9.89
CA THR A 164 -10.38 -2.45 8.98
C THR A 164 -9.01 -3.05 8.65
N LEU A 165 -8.00 -2.21 8.38
CA LEU A 165 -6.61 -2.67 8.18
C LEU A 165 -5.91 -3.10 9.48
N GLY A 166 -6.49 -2.81 10.64
CA GLY A 166 -5.91 -3.11 11.94
C GLY A 166 -4.58 -2.38 12.16
N LEU A 167 -4.52 -1.09 11.79
CA LEU A 167 -3.31 -0.28 11.99
C LEU A 167 -3.04 -0.09 13.48
N GLN A 168 -1.81 -0.34 13.91
CA GLN A 168 -1.39 -0.28 15.29
C GLN A 168 -0.67 1.05 15.59
N ASN A 169 -1.31 1.93 16.36
CA ASN A 169 -0.77 3.25 16.72
C ASN A 169 -0.12 3.99 15.52
N PRO A 170 -0.88 4.17 14.42
CA PRO A 170 -0.30 4.66 13.19
C PRO A 170 0.17 6.11 13.31
N PHE A 171 1.27 6.43 12.64
CA PHE A 171 1.57 7.83 12.34
C PHE A 171 0.57 8.33 11.30
N THR A 172 -0.18 9.38 11.61
CA THR A 172 -1.18 9.94 10.71
C THR A 172 -0.74 11.28 10.15
N LEU A 173 -0.88 11.44 8.82
CA LEU A 173 -0.61 12.68 8.11
C LEU A 173 -1.82 13.06 7.25
N SER A 174 -2.29 14.30 7.34
CA SER A 174 -3.28 14.85 6.43
C SER A 174 -2.74 16.16 5.85
N LEU A 175 -2.58 16.21 4.52
CA LEU A 175 -2.19 17.41 3.79
C LEU A 175 -3.41 18.11 3.15
N ILE A 176 -4.61 17.62 3.41
CA ILE A 176 -5.84 18.28 3.01
C ILE A 176 -6.19 19.27 4.13
N HIS A 177 -5.97 20.58 3.89
CA HIS A 177 -6.59 21.61 4.69
C HIS A 177 -8.08 21.60 4.40
N ILE A 178 -8.89 21.04 5.32
CA ILE A 178 -10.28 21.43 5.42
C ILE A 178 -10.23 22.88 5.90
N SER A 179 -10.40 23.83 4.98
CA SER A 179 -10.68 25.21 5.36
C SER A 179 -12.01 25.17 6.12
N GLU A 180 -11.94 25.25 7.45
CA GLU A 180 -13.14 25.60 8.23
C GLU A 180 -13.74 26.88 7.63
N PRO A 181 -15.04 26.91 7.35
CA PRO A 181 -15.69 28.13 6.93
C PRO A 181 -15.51 29.13 8.07
N THR A 182 -14.73 30.17 7.84
CA THR A 182 -14.60 31.30 8.75
C THR A 182 -15.99 31.79 9.10
N ARG A 183 -16.45 31.54 10.31
CA ARG A 183 -17.62 32.20 10.87
C ARG A 183 -17.32 33.70 10.86
N ARG A 184 -17.89 34.41 9.89
CA ARG A 184 -18.00 35.86 9.97
C ARG A 184 -18.82 36.18 11.22
N VAL A 185 -18.15 36.63 12.27
CA VAL A 185 -18.80 37.32 13.37
C VAL A 185 -19.24 38.66 12.81
N VAL A 186 -20.52 38.78 12.52
CA VAL A 186 -21.15 40.09 12.27
C VAL A 186 -21.33 40.69 13.64
N ILE A 187 -20.48 41.65 14.00
CA ILE A 187 -20.71 42.52 15.15
C ILE A 187 -21.65 43.62 14.65
N SER A 188 -22.88 43.61 15.15
CA SER A 188 -23.83 44.72 15.03
C SER A 188 -23.59 45.73 16.14
#